data_257bbc4ca610bf11f13ad80da84b6969
#
_entry.id   257bbc4ca610bf11f13ad80da84b6969
#
_cell.length_a   1.000
_cell.length_b   1.000
_cell.length_c   1.000
_cell.angle_alpha   90.00
_cell.angle_beta   90.00
_cell.angle_gamma   90.00
#
_symmetry.space_group_name_H-M   'P 1'
#
loop_
_entity.id
_entity.type
_entity.pdbx_description
1 polymer ?
#
loop_
_entity_poly.entity_id
_entity_poly.type
_entity_poly.pdbx_seq_one_letter_code
_entity_poly.pdbx_strand_id
1 'polypeptide(L)'
;MLNLLFVLLSLAGAMLANDLPTKKYLDLAAVKMMVAGAEAEAKKRNVDVTICIVDDSGNLLFLQKGDTASINTIEFAQKKARHAALYKGPSKDAADMVKKGSVEALAFPNFFPNQGGLPIMADGRILGGIAASGAKSEIDEAIAQAAIDALFKK
;
A
#
# COMPACT_ATOMS: atom_id res chain seq x y z
N MET A 1 21.35 -9.01 74.19
CA MET A 1 20.42 -9.49 73.16
C MET A 1 20.42 -8.47 72.07
N LEU A 2 21.11 -8.78 70.96
CA LEU A 2 21.36 -7.85 69.87
C LEU A 2 20.44 -8.25 68.69
N ASN A 3 19.40 -7.43 68.39
CA ASN A 3 18.48 -7.64 67.30
C ASN A 3 19.13 -7.17 66.00
N LEU A 4 19.50 -8.13 65.15
CA LEU A 4 20.04 -7.87 63.80
C LEU A 4 18.85 -7.71 62.85
N LEU A 5 18.54 -6.46 62.48
CA LEU A 5 17.50 -6.13 61.51
C LEU A 5 18.08 -6.34 60.11
N PHE A 6 17.71 -7.40 59.42
CA PHE A 6 18.03 -7.62 58.01
C PHE A 6 17.15 -6.72 57.14
N VAL A 7 17.71 -5.64 56.58
CA VAL A 7 17.09 -4.85 55.53
C VAL A 7 17.35 -5.54 54.21
N LEU A 8 16.35 -6.26 53.67
CA LEU A 8 16.34 -6.75 52.30
C LEU A 8 16.12 -5.59 51.36
N LEU A 9 17.21 -5.09 50.77
CA LEU A 9 17.16 -4.10 49.67
C LEU A 9 16.81 -4.85 48.38
N SER A 10 15.49 -4.86 48.04
CA SER A 10 15.07 -5.37 46.72
C SER A 10 15.47 -4.38 45.64
N LEU A 11 16.59 -4.68 44.92
CA LEU A 11 16.97 -4.00 43.71
C LEU A 11 15.99 -4.43 42.61
N ALA A 12 14.87 -3.70 42.49
CA ALA A 12 14.04 -3.80 41.30
C ALA A 12 14.85 -3.18 40.13
N GLY A 13 15.54 -4.02 39.39
CA GLY A 13 16.17 -3.62 38.10
C GLY A 13 15.07 -3.18 37.15
N ALA A 14 14.93 -1.87 36.96
CA ALA A 14 14.14 -1.34 35.86
C ALA A 14 14.76 -1.87 34.56
N MET A 15 14.15 -2.87 33.93
CA MET A 15 14.45 -3.19 32.54
C MET A 15 14.12 -1.94 31.72
N LEU A 16 15.13 -1.23 31.27
CA LEU A 16 14.99 -0.20 30.24
C LEU A 16 14.52 -0.93 28.98
N ALA A 17 13.20 -0.93 28.76
CA ALA A 17 12.65 -1.34 27.48
C ALA A 17 13.26 -0.41 26.44
N ASN A 18 14.03 -0.96 25.49
CA ASN A 18 14.49 -0.20 24.34
C ASN A 18 13.28 0.38 23.65
N ASP A 19 13.25 1.70 23.51
CA ASP A 19 12.19 2.42 22.84
C ASP A 19 12.31 2.07 21.34
N LEU A 20 11.47 1.13 20.88
CA LEU A 20 11.46 0.73 19.49
C LEU A 20 10.83 1.84 18.62
N PRO A 21 11.39 2.11 17.44
CA PRO A 21 10.85 3.13 16.57
C PRO A 21 9.41 2.82 16.16
N THR A 22 8.53 3.82 16.23
CA THR A 22 7.15 3.71 15.77
C THR A 22 7.07 3.79 14.26
N LYS A 23 6.15 3.02 13.67
CA LYS A 23 5.90 3.00 12.23
C LYS A 23 4.45 3.36 11.94
N LYS A 24 4.22 4.32 11.04
CA LYS A 24 2.88 4.55 10.48
C LYS A 24 2.51 3.38 9.58
N TYR A 25 1.23 3.01 9.58
CA TYR A 25 0.69 1.94 8.73
C TYR A 25 -0.73 2.29 8.29
N LEU A 26 -1.24 1.59 7.29
CA LEU A 26 -2.62 1.69 6.83
C LEU A 26 -3.49 0.83 7.74
N ASP A 27 -4.29 1.45 8.58
CA ASP A 27 -5.31 0.76 9.35
C ASP A 27 -6.58 0.52 8.50
N LEU A 28 -7.53 -0.23 9.04
CA LEU A 28 -8.77 -0.54 8.34
C LEU A 28 -9.59 0.72 8.02
N ALA A 29 -9.53 1.76 8.85
CA ALA A 29 -10.24 3.02 8.61
C ALA A 29 -9.64 3.75 7.39
N ALA A 30 -8.32 3.86 7.32
CA ALA A 30 -7.60 4.41 6.16
C ALA A 30 -7.92 3.65 4.88
N VAL A 31 -7.88 2.31 4.93
CA VAL A 31 -8.22 1.46 3.78
C VAL A 31 -9.65 1.72 3.29
N LYS A 32 -10.64 1.78 4.20
CA LYS A 32 -12.03 2.06 3.84
C LYS A 32 -12.23 3.45 3.22
N MET A 33 -11.53 4.47 3.72
CA MET A 33 -11.57 5.82 3.14
C MET A 33 -11.03 5.81 1.70
N MET A 34 -9.92 5.14 1.46
CA MET A 34 -9.32 4.99 0.14
C MET A 34 -10.25 4.25 -0.83
N VAL A 35 -10.84 3.15 -0.37
CA VAL A 35 -11.79 2.38 -1.18
C VAL A 35 -12.99 3.24 -1.60
N ALA A 36 -13.57 3.99 -0.67
CA ALA A 36 -14.69 4.89 -0.98
C ALA A 36 -14.31 5.96 -2.03
N GLY A 37 -13.09 6.51 -1.95
CA GLY A 37 -12.57 7.46 -2.94
C GLY A 37 -12.39 6.82 -4.33
N ALA A 38 -11.85 5.60 -4.39
CA ALA A 38 -11.69 4.85 -5.62
C ALA A 38 -13.04 4.52 -6.27
N GLU A 39 -14.01 4.02 -5.48
CA GLU A 39 -15.36 3.69 -5.94
C GLU A 39 -16.10 4.92 -6.50
N ALA A 40 -16.00 6.05 -5.81
CA ALA A 40 -16.61 7.29 -6.25
C ALA A 40 -16.06 7.75 -7.61
N GLU A 41 -14.75 7.67 -7.81
CA GLU A 41 -14.12 8.05 -9.09
C GLU A 41 -14.45 7.04 -10.20
N ALA A 42 -14.47 5.73 -9.92
CA ALA A 42 -14.88 4.70 -10.87
C ALA A 42 -16.33 4.91 -11.33
N LYS A 43 -17.23 5.18 -10.38
CA LYS A 43 -18.65 5.50 -10.66
C LYS A 43 -18.78 6.76 -11.52
N LYS A 44 -18.07 7.82 -11.18
CA LYS A 44 -18.06 9.07 -11.95
C LYS A 44 -17.63 8.86 -13.40
N ARG A 45 -16.70 7.94 -13.63
CA ARG A 45 -16.20 7.60 -14.98
C ARG A 45 -17.03 6.52 -15.68
N ASN A 46 -18.05 6.00 -15.02
CA ASN A 46 -18.90 4.91 -15.52
C ASN A 46 -18.08 3.69 -15.97
N VAL A 47 -17.13 3.29 -15.11
CA VAL A 47 -16.29 2.10 -15.32
C VAL A 47 -16.40 1.16 -14.12
N ASP A 48 -16.20 -0.12 -14.38
CA ASP A 48 -16.18 -1.17 -13.38
C ASP A 48 -14.79 -1.79 -13.35
N VAL A 49 -14.14 -1.73 -12.18
CA VAL A 49 -12.73 -2.09 -12.02
C VAL A 49 -12.51 -2.99 -10.81
N THR A 50 -11.38 -3.65 -10.77
CA THR A 50 -10.84 -4.25 -9.54
C THR A 50 -9.96 -3.22 -8.83
N ILE A 51 -10.20 -3.03 -7.52
CA ILE A 51 -9.40 -2.17 -6.63
C ILE A 51 -8.60 -3.08 -5.70
N CYS A 52 -7.31 -2.82 -5.57
CA CYS A 52 -6.41 -3.56 -4.67
C CYS A 52 -5.56 -2.59 -3.85
N ILE A 53 -5.47 -2.84 -2.53
CA ILE A 53 -4.59 -2.12 -1.61
C ILE A 53 -3.70 -3.14 -0.90
N VAL A 54 -2.41 -2.86 -0.83
CA VAL A 54 -1.40 -3.66 -0.14
C VAL A 54 -0.64 -2.81 0.89
N ASP A 55 -0.04 -3.46 1.90
CA ASP A 55 0.86 -2.80 2.85
C ASP A 55 2.22 -2.47 2.23
N ASP A 56 3.14 -1.91 3.01
CA ASP A 56 4.49 -1.55 2.57
C ASP A 56 5.41 -2.74 2.28
N SER A 57 5.00 -3.94 2.64
CA SER A 57 5.66 -5.20 2.29
C SER A 57 4.99 -5.92 1.10
N GLY A 58 3.94 -5.31 0.54
CA GLY A 58 3.17 -5.85 -0.57
C GLY A 58 2.15 -6.92 -0.17
N ASN A 59 1.82 -7.06 1.12
CA ASN A 59 0.78 -7.98 1.57
C ASN A 59 -0.60 -7.39 1.35
N LEU A 60 -1.57 -8.22 1.00
CA LEU A 60 -2.93 -7.81 0.69
C LEU A 60 -3.64 -7.28 1.92
N LEU A 61 -4.16 -6.04 1.84
CA LEU A 61 -5.05 -5.42 2.83
C LEU A 61 -6.51 -5.40 2.34
N PHE A 62 -6.71 -5.18 1.04
CA PHE A 62 -8.04 -5.10 0.44
C PHE A 62 -8.01 -5.51 -1.03
N LEU A 63 -9.05 -6.23 -1.46
CA LEU A 63 -9.32 -6.54 -2.85
C LEU A 63 -10.83 -6.58 -3.09
N GLN A 64 -11.28 -5.84 -4.10
CA GLN A 64 -12.66 -5.88 -4.55
C GLN A 64 -12.68 -5.85 -6.07
N LYS A 65 -13.32 -6.83 -6.67
CA LYS A 65 -13.60 -6.86 -8.11
C LYS A 65 -15.00 -6.33 -8.37
N GLY A 66 -15.14 -5.37 -9.27
CA GLY A 66 -16.42 -4.94 -9.76
C GLY A 66 -17.14 -6.05 -10.56
N ASP A 67 -18.45 -6.02 -10.59
CA ASP A 67 -19.26 -7.13 -11.13
C ASP A 67 -18.94 -7.45 -12.59
N THR A 68 -18.77 -6.41 -13.42
CA THR A 68 -18.49 -6.54 -14.85
C THR A 68 -17.01 -6.47 -15.22
N ALA A 69 -16.12 -6.20 -14.26
CA ALA A 69 -14.69 -6.23 -14.50
C ALA A 69 -14.21 -7.64 -14.88
N SER A 70 -13.29 -7.73 -15.84
CA SER A 70 -12.75 -9.01 -16.30
C SER A 70 -12.02 -9.76 -15.20
N ILE A 71 -12.03 -11.09 -15.24
CA ILE A 71 -11.46 -11.93 -14.17
C ILE A 71 -9.95 -11.71 -13.98
N ASN A 72 -9.21 -11.44 -15.04
CA ASN A 72 -7.76 -11.18 -14.99
C ASN A 72 -7.40 -9.87 -14.28
N THR A 73 -8.36 -8.94 -14.10
CA THR A 73 -8.12 -7.68 -13.40
C THR A 73 -7.77 -7.87 -11.93
N ILE A 74 -8.18 -9.00 -11.32
CA ILE A 74 -7.80 -9.39 -9.96
C ILE A 74 -6.28 -9.47 -9.84
N GLU A 75 -5.65 -10.25 -10.72
CA GLU A 75 -4.20 -10.45 -10.72
C GLU A 75 -3.47 -9.15 -11.11
N PHE A 76 -3.98 -8.44 -12.10
CA PHE A 76 -3.37 -7.19 -12.56
C PHE A 76 -3.40 -6.10 -11.47
N ALA A 77 -4.51 -5.91 -10.77
CA ALA A 77 -4.60 -4.96 -9.67
C ALA A 77 -3.62 -5.31 -8.54
N GLN A 78 -3.52 -6.58 -8.16
CA GLN A 78 -2.56 -7.03 -7.15
C GLN A 78 -1.11 -6.78 -7.58
N LYS A 79 -0.74 -7.14 -8.80
CA LYS A 79 0.62 -6.94 -9.32
C LYS A 79 1.00 -5.46 -9.42
N LYS A 80 0.09 -4.60 -9.90
CA LYS A 80 0.28 -3.14 -9.95
C LYS A 80 0.49 -2.55 -8.54
N ALA A 81 -0.38 -2.90 -7.57
CA ALA A 81 -0.29 -2.42 -6.21
C ALA A 81 1.00 -2.88 -5.51
N ARG A 82 1.36 -4.16 -5.66
CA ARG A 82 2.62 -4.70 -5.12
C ARG A 82 3.85 -4.03 -5.72
N HIS A 83 3.86 -3.84 -7.04
CA HIS A 83 4.93 -3.10 -7.71
C HIS A 83 5.08 -1.71 -7.09
N ALA A 84 3.99 -0.96 -6.99
CA ALA A 84 4.02 0.40 -6.47
C ALA A 84 4.53 0.49 -5.02
N ALA A 85 4.14 -0.46 -4.15
CA ALA A 85 4.62 -0.54 -2.79
C ALA A 85 6.11 -0.88 -2.70
N LEU A 86 6.55 -1.94 -3.40
CA LEU A 86 7.90 -2.48 -3.26
C LEU A 86 8.96 -1.65 -3.99
N TYR A 87 8.61 -1.08 -5.14
CA TYR A 87 9.50 -0.19 -5.90
C TYR A 87 9.34 1.29 -5.53
N LYS A 88 8.38 1.62 -4.65
CA LYS A 88 8.13 2.98 -4.11
C LYS A 88 7.87 4.02 -5.20
N GLY A 89 7.25 3.58 -6.30
CA GLY A 89 6.97 4.41 -7.47
C GLY A 89 5.74 3.94 -8.24
N PRO A 90 5.20 4.80 -9.12
CA PRO A 90 4.10 4.43 -10.00
C PRO A 90 4.48 3.25 -10.92
N SER A 91 3.56 2.32 -11.12
CA SER A 91 3.79 1.21 -12.06
C SER A 91 3.88 1.67 -13.53
N LYS A 92 3.47 2.90 -13.80
CA LYS A 92 3.71 3.59 -15.07
C LYS A 92 5.21 3.78 -15.36
N ASP A 93 6.01 4.13 -14.35
CA ASP A 93 7.45 4.36 -14.53
C ASP A 93 8.15 3.08 -14.97
N ALA A 94 7.71 1.92 -14.44
CA ALA A 94 8.18 0.62 -14.91
C ALA A 94 7.82 0.37 -16.38
N ALA A 95 6.59 0.71 -16.80
CA ALA A 95 6.18 0.60 -18.19
C ALA A 95 7.03 1.50 -19.10
N ASP A 96 7.33 2.71 -18.66
CA ASP A 96 8.15 3.65 -19.43
C ASP A 96 9.62 3.20 -19.51
N MET A 97 10.17 2.55 -18.45
CA MET A 97 11.50 1.92 -18.48
C MET A 97 11.59 0.84 -19.57
N VAL A 98 10.62 -0.07 -19.61
CA VAL A 98 10.61 -1.15 -20.63
C VAL A 98 10.47 -0.58 -22.03
N LYS A 99 9.61 0.42 -22.25
CA LYS A 99 9.46 1.11 -23.54
C LYS A 99 10.76 1.78 -24.01
N LYS A 100 11.61 2.22 -23.08
CA LYS A 100 12.92 2.80 -23.36
C LYS A 100 14.04 1.76 -23.59
N GLY A 101 13.71 0.47 -23.49
CA GLY A 101 14.61 -0.63 -23.81
C GLY A 101 15.18 -1.39 -22.59
N SER A 102 14.81 -1.03 -21.36
CA SER A 102 15.27 -1.74 -20.13
C SER A 102 14.50 -3.06 -19.94
N VAL A 103 14.61 -3.98 -20.89
CA VAL A 103 13.85 -5.25 -20.89
C VAL A 103 14.32 -6.23 -19.81
N GLU A 104 15.57 -6.12 -19.35
CA GLU A 104 16.14 -6.89 -18.26
C GLU A 104 15.38 -6.68 -16.93
N ALA A 105 14.73 -5.53 -16.77
CA ALA A 105 13.91 -5.25 -15.59
C ALA A 105 12.71 -6.22 -15.43
N LEU A 106 12.27 -6.85 -16.53
CA LEU A 106 11.20 -7.86 -16.48
C LEU A 106 11.59 -9.11 -15.67
N ALA A 107 12.89 -9.35 -15.44
CA ALA A 107 13.39 -10.42 -14.60
C ALA A 107 13.36 -10.09 -13.09
N PHE A 108 13.09 -8.86 -12.70
CA PHE A 108 13.09 -8.46 -11.29
C PHE A 108 11.83 -8.95 -10.58
N PRO A 109 11.96 -9.46 -9.35
CA PRO A 109 10.82 -9.93 -8.58
C PRO A 109 9.76 -8.83 -8.38
N ASN A 110 8.50 -9.15 -8.61
CA ASN A 110 7.37 -8.22 -8.47
C ASN A 110 7.43 -6.96 -9.35
N PHE A 111 8.34 -6.91 -10.32
CA PHE A 111 8.34 -5.84 -11.32
C PHE A 111 7.17 -6.04 -12.28
N PHE A 112 6.28 -5.03 -12.35
CA PHE A 112 5.08 -5.13 -13.20
C PHE A 112 4.87 -3.84 -13.98
N PRO A 113 5.30 -3.78 -15.26
CA PRO A 113 5.29 -2.58 -16.09
C PRO A 113 3.91 -2.32 -16.71
N ASN A 114 2.91 -2.05 -15.88
CA ASN A 114 1.55 -1.78 -16.32
C ASN A 114 0.95 -0.65 -15.47
N GLN A 115 0.65 0.49 -16.10
CA GLN A 115 0.14 1.69 -15.44
C GLN A 115 -1.17 1.43 -14.68
N GLY A 116 -1.37 2.13 -13.56
CA GLY A 116 -2.58 2.07 -12.73
C GLY A 116 -2.30 1.72 -11.27
N GLY A 117 -1.03 1.46 -10.89
CA GLY A 117 -0.60 1.29 -9.51
C GLY A 117 0.18 2.50 -9.02
N LEU A 118 -0.12 2.98 -7.80
CA LEU A 118 0.49 4.13 -7.16
C LEU A 118 0.99 3.78 -5.75
N PRO A 119 2.15 4.31 -5.32
CA PRO A 119 2.63 4.19 -3.96
C PRO A 119 1.80 5.07 -3.02
N ILE A 120 1.51 4.56 -1.83
CA ILE A 120 0.87 5.33 -0.76
C ILE A 120 1.98 5.82 0.16
N MET A 121 2.19 7.13 0.20
CA MET A 121 3.31 7.76 0.92
C MET A 121 2.81 8.71 2.00
N ALA A 122 3.46 8.72 3.16
CA ALA A 122 3.30 9.76 4.18
C ALA A 122 4.67 10.11 4.78
N ASP A 123 4.96 11.40 4.95
CA ASP A 123 6.22 11.92 5.51
C ASP A 123 7.47 11.29 4.86
N GLY A 124 7.45 11.11 3.54
CA GLY A 124 8.53 10.52 2.78
C GLY A 124 8.72 9.00 2.96
N ARG A 125 7.79 8.33 3.66
CA ARG A 125 7.83 6.88 3.90
C ARG A 125 6.72 6.18 3.15
N ILE A 126 7.02 4.99 2.65
CA ILE A 126 6.01 4.11 2.03
C ILE A 126 5.09 3.52 3.13
N LEU A 127 3.80 3.57 2.90
CA LEU A 127 2.77 2.92 3.73
C LEU A 127 2.17 1.71 3.03
N GLY A 128 2.26 1.67 1.70
CA GLY A 128 1.69 0.60 0.89
C GLY A 128 1.59 0.98 -0.58
N GLY A 129 0.76 0.24 -1.29
CA GLY A 129 0.43 0.51 -2.68
C GLY A 129 -1.05 0.31 -2.95
N ILE A 130 -1.57 1.06 -3.90
CA ILE A 130 -2.94 0.92 -4.40
C ILE A 130 -2.93 0.79 -5.91
N ALA A 131 -3.88 0.04 -6.45
CA ALA A 131 -4.11 -0.01 -7.89
C ALA A 131 -5.58 -0.20 -8.21
N ALA A 132 -5.97 0.30 -9.38
CA ALA A 132 -7.15 -0.16 -10.08
C ALA A 132 -6.76 -0.92 -11.37
N SER A 133 -7.66 -1.77 -11.83
CA SER A 133 -7.52 -2.50 -13.10
C SER A 133 -8.88 -2.83 -13.68
N GLY A 134 -9.10 -2.52 -14.95
CA GLY A 134 -10.35 -2.82 -15.65
C GLY A 134 -10.74 -1.80 -16.71
N ALA A 135 -10.14 -0.62 -16.66
CA ALA A 135 -10.35 0.44 -17.64
C ALA A 135 -9.07 0.71 -18.47
N LYS A 136 -9.02 1.84 -19.17
CA LYS A 136 -7.79 2.33 -19.76
C LYS A 136 -6.79 2.67 -18.63
N SER A 137 -5.51 2.45 -18.88
CA SER A 137 -4.45 2.58 -17.85
C SER A 137 -4.44 3.93 -17.14
N GLU A 138 -4.73 5.03 -17.86
CA GLU A 138 -4.81 6.39 -17.30
C GLU A 138 -6.03 6.53 -16.38
N ILE A 139 -7.13 5.83 -16.68
CA ILE A 139 -8.34 5.80 -15.85
C ILE A 139 -8.08 4.98 -14.59
N ASP A 140 -7.44 3.82 -14.72
CA ASP A 140 -7.03 2.99 -13.58
C ASP A 140 -6.17 3.80 -12.60
N GLU A 141 -5.18 4.55 -13.13
CA GLU A 141 -4.30 5.40 -12.31
C GLU A 141 -5.06 6.56 -11.65
N ALA A 142 -5.99 7.18 -12.37
CA ALA A 142 -6.82 8.26 -11.80
C ALA A 142 -7.72 7.76 -10.66
N ILE A 143 -8.23 6.53 -10.74
CA ILE A 143 -9.00 5.90 -9.67
C ILE A 143 -8.09 5.62 -8.45
N ALA A 144 -6.89 5.12 -8.66
CA ALA A 144 -5.90 4.92 -7.60
C ALA A 144 -5.50 6.26 -6.95
N GLN A 145 -5.34 7.34 -7.73
CA GLN A 145 -5.05 8.68 -7.22
C GLN A 145 -6.20 9.23 -6.38
N ALA A 146 -7.45 9.06 -6.82
CA ALA A 146 -8.62 9.51 -6.07
C ALA A 146 -8.74 8.85 -4.69
N ALA A 147 -8.33 7.58 -4.59
CA ALA A 147 -8.23 6.90 -3.31
C ALA A 147 -7.19 7.53 -2.38
N ILE A 148 -5.98 7.82 -2.90
CA ILE A 148 -4.92 8.50 -2.14
C ILE A 148 -5.39 9.89 -1.70
N ASP A 149 -6.04 10.62 -2.60
CA ASP A 149 -6.60 11.94 -2.30
C ASP A 149 -7.65 11.88 -1.18
N ALA A 150 -8.51 10.87 -1.18
CA ALA A 150 -9.52 10.69 -0.13
C ALA A 150 -8.91 10.47 1.26
N LEU A 151 -7.73 9.86 1.33
CA LEU A 151 -7.01 9.66 2.60
C LEU A 151 -6.32 10.94 3.10
N PHE A 152 -5.75 11.76 2.21
CA PHE A 152 -4.85 12.86 2.58
C PHE A 152 -5.44 14.26 2.39
N LYS A 153 -6.47 14.43 1.57
CA LYS A 153 -7.16 15.72 1.44
C LYS A 153 -8.17 15.89 2.59
N LYS A 154 -7.92 16.89 3.42
CA LYS A 154 -8.88 17.40 4.41
C LYS A 154 -9.87 18.36 3.77
#